data_3d526c7b513efbbb91e75873b17ccefa
#
_entry.id   3d526c7b513efbbb91e75873b17ccefa
#
_cell.length_a   1.000
_cell.length_b   1.000
_cell.length_c   1.000
_cell.angle_alpha   90.00
_cell.angle_beta   90.00
_cell.angle_gamma   90.00
#
_symmetry.space_group_name_H-M   'P 1'
#
loop_
_entity.id
_entity.type
_entity.pdbx_description
1 polymer ?
#
loop_
_entity_poly.entity_id
_entity_poly.type
_entity_poly.pdbx_seq_one_letter_code
_entity_poly.pdbx_strand_id
1 'polypeptide(L)'
;MKFLVDSMLGKLARWLRMLGCDVIYDVKLNDSELLESAKKENRVLLTKDLELFKRATIRGINTFYVEGKTESERLAEVAKRYAITLEINMDKAHCPICNTKLELTPKQKLSNELEKNTYTYYDKFWKCPRCGQIYWQGAHWKQISNTLNEAQTKLENKKKIEI
;
A
#
# COMPACT_ATOMS: atom_id res chain seq x y z
N MET A 1 3.74 -7.31 -7.42
CA MET A 1 2.56 -7.94 -6.78
C MET A 1 1.34 -7.07 -7.04
N LYS A 2 0.20 -7.68 -7.37
CA LYS A 2 -1.06 -7.00 -7.70
C LYS A 2 -2.13 -7.36 -6.68
N PHE A 3 -2.72 -6.36 -6.04
CA PHE A 3 -3.80 -6.53 -5.08
C PHE A 3 -5.07 -5.81 -5.50
N LEU A 4 -6.18 -6.29 -5.03
CA LEU A 4 -7.45 -5.58 -4.94
C LEU A 4 -7.86 -5.56 -3.48
N VAL A 5 -8.15 -4.40 -2.94
CA VAL A 5 -8.36 -4.22 -1.50
C VAL A 5 -9.78 -3.76 -1.23
N ASP A 6 -10.48 -4.49 -0.37
CA ASP A 6 -11.82 -4.16 0.08
C ASP A 6 -11.90 -2.81 0.80
N SER A 7 -13.05 -2.16 0.73
CA SER A 7 -13.31 -0.81 1.26
C SER A 7 -12.91 -0.62 2.73
N MET A 8 -12.99 -1.67 3.55
CA MET A 8 -12.60 -1.64 4.97
C MET A 8 -11.09 -1.49 5.21
N LEU A 9 -10.25 -1.68 4.21
CA LEU A 9 -8.80 -1.75 4.31
C LEU A 9 -8.07 -0.60 3.57
N GLY A 10 -8.69 0.57 3.46
CA GLY A 10 -8.15 1.70 2.70
C GLY A 10 -6.77 2.17 3.15
N LYS A 11 -6.47 2.14 4.47
CA LYS A 11 -5.13 2.46 4.98
C LYS A 11 -4.11 1.43 4.52
N LEU A 12 -4.44 0.14 4.58
CA LEU A 12 -3.57 -0.93 4.09
C LEU A 12 -3.28 -0.78 2.59
N ALA A 13 -4.27 -0.40 1.79
CA ALA A 13 -4.07 -0.12 0.37
C ALA A 13 -3.02 0.97 0.13
N ARG A 14 -3.07 2.06 0.90
CA ARG A 14 -2.07 3.14 0.82
C ARG A 14 -0.66 2.67 1.18
N TRP A 15 -0.52 1.88 2.25
CA TRP A 15 0.76 1.30 2.65
C TRP A 15 1.35 0.39 1.58
N LEU A 16 0.56 -0.51 1.03
CA LEU A 16 1.01 -1.44 -0.02
C LEU A 16 1.45 -0.69 -1.30
N ARG A 17 0.77 0.40 -1.66
CA ARG A 17 1.19 1.28 -2.76
C ARG A 17 2.56 1.91 -2.49
N MET A 18 2.77 2.44 -1.29
CA MET A 18 4.06 3.00 -0.88
C MET A 18 5.19 1.95 -0.88
N LEU A 19 4.87 0.69 -0.59
CA LEU A 19 5.79 -0.44 -0.67
C LEU A 19 6.01 -0.96 -2.11
N GLY A 20 5.49 -0.28 -3.11
CA GLY A 20 5.71 -0.60 -4.52
C GLY A 20 4.77 -1.65 -5.11
N CYS A 21 3.66 -1.95 -4.43
CA CYS A 21 2.62 -2.84 -4.97
C CYS A 21 1.62 -2.08 -5.84
N ASP A 22 1.14 -2.74 -6.89
CA ASP A 22 0.01 -2.27 -7.68
C ASP A 22 -1.30 -2.64 -6.97
N VAL A 23 -2.01 -1.64 -6.44
CA VAL A 23 -3.18 -1.87 -5.57
C VAL A 23 -4.39 -1.10 -6.06
N ILE A 24 -5.43 -1.80 -6.48
CA ILE A 24 -6.75 -1.22 -6.73
C ILE A 24 -7.50 -1.13 -5.40
N TYR A 25 -8.07 0.04 -5.15
CA TYR A 25 -8.95 0.34 -4.03
C TYR A 25 -10.00 1.33 -4.50
N ASP A 26 -11.25 0.90 -4.53
CA ASP A 26 -12.39 1.73 -4.91
C ASP A 26 -13.59 1.41 -4.01
N VAL A 27 -14.02 2.39 -3.23
CA VAL A 27 -15.15 2.27 -2.29
C VAL A 27 -16.51 2.15 -2.98
N LYS A 28 -16.57 2.40 -4.28
CA LYS A 28 -17.82 2.32 -5.06
C LYS A 28 -18.10 0.92 -5.57
N LEU A 29 -17.10 0.04 -5.61
CA LEU A 29 -17.27 -1.33 -6.06
C LEU A 29 -18.05 -2.13 -5.03
N ASN A 30 -19.11 -2.81 -5.47
CA ASN A 30 -19.79 -3.81 -4.67
C ASN A 30 -19.04 -5.15 -4.69
N ASP A 31 -19.43 -6.09 -3.84
CA ASP A 31 -18.77 -7.40 -3.72
C ASP A 31 -18.66 -8.15 -5.05
N SER A 32 -19.71 -8.14 -5.87
CA SER A 32 -19.70 -8.85 -7.14
C SER A 32 -18.70 -8.24 -8.12
N GLU A 33 -18.64 -6.93 -8.18
CA GLU A 33 -17.67 -6.19 -8.99
C GLU A 33 -16.24 -6.41 -8.50
N LEU A 34 -16.01 -6.46 -7.16
CA LEU A 34 -14.73 -6.81 -6.58
C LEU A 34 -14.28 -8.22 -7.01
N LEU A 35 -15.16 -9.21 -6.92
CA LEU A 35 -14.86 -10.58 -7.31
C LEU A 35 -14.55 -10.72 -8.81
N GLU A 36 -15.33 -10.05 -9.65
CA GLU A 36 -15.10 -10.05 -11.10
C GLU A 36 -13.78 -9.37 -11.47
N SER A 37 -13.50 -8.20 -10.88
CA SER A 37 -12.26 -7.46 -11.10
C SER A 37 -11.04 -8.24 -10.65
N ALA A 38 -11.09 -8.84 -9.46
CA ALA A 38 -10.00 -9.67 -8.93
C ALA A 38 -9.69 -10.84 -9.87
N LYS A 39 -10.72 -11.54 -10.38
CA LYS A 39 -10.58 -12.65 -11.30
C LYS A 39 -10.05 -12.21 -12.65
N LYS A 40 -10.63 -11.17 -13.25
CA LYS A 40 -10.29 -10.66 -14.57
C LYS A 40 -8.83 -10.18 -14.65
N GLU A 41 -8.38 -9.49 -13.61
CA GLU A 41 -7.03 -8.91 -13.59
C GLU A 41 -6.00 -9.78 -12.85
N ASN A 42 -6.40 -10.97 -12.39
CA ASN A 42 -5.58 -11.90 -11.62
C ASN A 42 -4.91 -11.20 -10.41
N ARG A 43 -5.72 -10.48 -9.62
CA ARG A 43 -5.31 -9.78 -8.41
C ARG A 43 -5.64 -10.59 -7.17
N VAL A 44 -4.80 -10.49 -6.16
CA VAL A 44 -5.11 -11.01 -4.82
C VAL A 44 -6.13 -10.10 -4.15
N LEU A 45 -7.27 -10.64 -3.77
CA LEU A 45 -8.29 -9.92 -2.99
C LEU A 45 -7.93 -9.94 -1.50
N LEU A 46 -7.69 -8.76 -0.92
CA LEU A 46 -7.50 -8.59 0.53
C LEU A 46 -8.80 -8.07 1.15
N THR A 47 -9.32 -8.79 2.14
CA THR A 47 -10.58 -8.41 2.80
C THR A 47 -10.60 -8.74 4.29
N LYS A 48 -11.41 -8.02 5.04
CA LYS A 48 -11.83 -8.35 6.42
C LYS A 48 -13.28 -8.86 6.48
N ASP A 49 -13.96 -8.93 5.37
CA ASP A 49 -15.30 -9.49 5.26
C ASP A 49 -15.19 -11.01 5.03
N LEU A 50 -15.68 -11.78 6.03
CA LEU A 50 -15.63 -13.24 5.98
C LEU A 50 -16.51 -13.83 4.88
N GLU A 51 -17.64 -13.21 4.60
CA GLU A 51 -18.54 -13.68 3.54
C GLU A 51 -17.95 -13.43 2.15
N LEU A 52 -17.37 -12.24 1.95
CA LEU A 52 -16.63 -11.93 0.72
C LEU A 52 -15.45 -12.89 0.51
N PHE A 53 -14.69 -13.17 1.59
CA PHE A 53 -13.58 -14.13 1.55
C PHE A 53 -14.04 -15.54 1.13
N LYS A 54 -15.12 -16.05 1.75
CA LYS A 54 -15.72 -17.37 1.41
C LYS A 54 -16.16 -17.41 -0.05
N ARG A 55 -16.89 -16.39 -0.51
CA ARG A 55 -17.35 -16.26 -1.90
C ARG A 55 -16.20 -16.24 -2.91
N ALA A 56 -15.11 -15.51 -2.59
CA ALA A 56 -13.91 -15.48 -3.41
C ALA A 56 -13.24 -16.85 -3.49
N THR A 57 -13.11 -17.54 -2.36
CA THR A 57 -12.50 -18.88 -2.27
C THR A 57 -13.28 -19.90 -3.10
N ILE A 58 -14.62 -19.94 -2.99
CA ILE A 58 -15.48 -20.83 -3.78
C ILE A 58 -15.33 -20.59 -5.28
N ARG A 59 -15.11 -19.32 -5.69
CA ARG A 59 -14.91 -18.95 -7.10
C ARG A 59 -13.48 -19.16 -7.61
N GLY A 60 -12.58 -19.71 -6.78
CA GLY A 60 -11.16 -19.93 -7.11
C GLY A 60 -10.37 -18.64 -7.30
N ILE A 61 -10.80 -17.54 -6.66
CA ILE A 61 -10.10 -16.26 -6.68
C ILE A 61 -9.02 -16.29 -5.59
N ASN A 62 -7.79 -15.90 -5.93
CA ASN A 62 -6.74 -15.76 -4.93
C ASN A 62 -7.13 -14.66 -3.94
N THR A 63 -7.31 -15.04 -2.68
CA THR A 63 -7.82 -14.15 -1.64
C THR A 63 -7.11 -14.39 -0.32
N PHE A 64 -7.02 -13.35 0.51
CA PHE A 64 -6.46 -13.41 1.84
C PHE A 64 -7.35 -12.65 2.82
N TYR A 65 -7.74 -13.34 3.90
CA TYR A 65 -8.49 -12.75 5.00
C TYR A 65 -7.52 -12.07 5.96
N VAL A 66 -7.64 -10.74 6.13
CA VAL A 66 -6.76 -9.92 6.96
C VAL A 66 -7.33 -9.86 8.37
N GLU A 67 -6.67 -10.47 9.34
CA GLU A 67 -7.12 -10.55 10.73
C GLU A 67 -6.64 -9.38 11.59
N GLY A 68 -5.50 -8.80 11.29
CA GLY A 68 -4.83 -7.75 12.06
C GLY A 68 -5.74 -6.62 12.52
N LYS A 69 -5.58 -6.22 13.78
CA LYS A 69 -6.36 -5.14 14.39
C LYS A 69 -5.74 -3.77 14.11
N THR A 70 -4.41 -3.70 14.12
CA THR A 70 -3.64 -2.48 13.84
C THR A 70 -3.06 -2.49 12.42
N GLU A 71 -2.65 -1.33 11.93
CA GLU A 71 -2.03 -1.24 10.59
C GLU A 71 -0.71 -2.01 10.53
N SER A 72 0.10 -1.97 11.60
CA SER A 72 1.35 -2.74 11.68
C SER A 72 1.11 -4.26 11.65
N GLU A 73 0.04 -4.74 12.29
CA GLU A 73 -0.35 -6.16 12.23
C GLU A 73 -0.79 -6.58 10.84
N ARG A 74 -1.63 -5.78 10.19
CA ARG A 74 -2.11 -6.03 8.82
C ARG A 74 -0.98 -6.05 7.81
N LEU A 75 -0.05 -5.09 7.94
CA LEU A 75 1.15 -5.05 7.11
C LEU A 75 2.03 -6.29 7.32
N ALA A 76 2.26 -6.68 8.58
CA ALA A 76 3.06 -7.86 8.89
C ALA A 76 2.45 -9.15 8.31
N GLU A 77 1.13 -9.32 8.41
CA GLU A 77 0.41 -10.48 7.85
C GLU A 77 0.56 -10.57 6.33
N VAL A 78 0.27 -9.47 5.64
CA VAL A 78 0.34 -9.43 4.17
C VAL A 78 1.79 -9.55 3.70
N ALA A 79 2.74 -8.89 4.38
CA ALA A 79 4.16 -8.99 4.07
C ALA A 79 4.69 -10.42 4.26
N LYS A 80 4.29 -11.10 5.34
CA LYS A 80 4.64 -12.51 5.57
C LYS A 80 4.10 -13.41 4.45
N ARG A 81 2.82 -13.25 4.13
CA ARG A 81 2.13 -14.12 3.16
C ARG A 81 2.66 -13.97 1.74
N TYR A 82 3.04 -12.77 1.34
CA TYR A 82 3.41 -12.45 -0.04
C TYR A 82 4.88 -12.02 -0.21
N ALA A 83 5.71 -12.22 0.81
CA ALA A 83 7.14 -11.89 0.81
C ALA A 83 7.42 -10.42 0.42
N ILE A 84 6.62 -9.49 0.95
CA ILE A 84 6.80 -8.05 0.71
C ILE A 84 7.84 -7.51 1.69
N THR A 85 8.84 -6.82 1.18
CA THR A 85 9.82 -6.12 2.01
C THR A 85 9.16 -4.88 2.63
N LEU A 86 9.24 -4.76 3.96
CA LEU A 86 8.68 -3.64 4.72
C LEU A 86 9.64 -2.42 4.73
N GLU A 87 10.10 -2.04 3.56
CA GLU A 87 10.96 -0.90 3.32
C GLU A 87 10.46 -0.10 2.12
N ILE A 88 10.30 1.21 2.29
CA ILE A 88 9.84 2.07 1.20
C ILE A 88 11.03 2.50 0.34
N ASN A 89 11.01 2.06 -0.90
CA ASN A 89 11.86 2.58 -1.97
C ASN A 89 11.01 3.52 -2.84
N MET A 90 11.23 4.82 -2.72
CA MET A 90 10.43 5.83 -3.41
C MET A 90 10.50 5.72 -4.94
N ASP A 91 11.58 5.18 -5.50
CA ASP A 91 11.72 4.98 -6.96
C ASP A 91 10.86 3.83 -7.48
N LYS A 92 10.39 2.97 -6.57
CA LYS A 92 9.47 1.86 -6.86
C LYS A 92 8.06 2.12 -6.38
N ALA A 93 7.87 3.14 -5.52
CA ALA A 93 6.59 3.43 -4.89
C ALA A 93 5.50 3.84 -5.88
N HIS A 94 4.28 3.47 -5.55
CA HIS A 94 3.08 3.95 -6.21
C HIS A 94 2.43 5.07 -5.40
N CYS A 95 1.75 5.98 -6.07
CA CYS A 95 1.00 7.05 -5.43
C CYS A 95 -0.05 6.48 -4.47
N PRO A 96 -0.01 6.82 -3.17
CA PRO A 96 -0.99 6.35 -2.19
C PRO A 96 -2.44 6.72 -2.55
N ILE A 97 -2.63 7.78 -3.32
CA ILE A 97 -3.95 8.31 -3.71
C ILE A 97 -4.52 7.55 -4.92
N CYS A 98 -3.76 7.45 -6.02
CA CYS A 98 -4.28 6.97 -7.30
C CYS A 98 -3.59 5.74 -7.87
N ASN A 99 -2.64 5.15 -7.15
CA ASN A 99 -1.91 3.93 -7.53
C ASN A 99 -0.97 4.07 -8.75
N THR A 100 -0.80 5.24 -9.31
CA THR A 100 0.14 5.45 -10.43
C THR A 100 1.58 5.45 -9.90
N LYS A 101 2.51 4.85 -10.62
CA LYS A 101 3.92 4.85 -10.23
C LYS A 101 4.45 6.28 -10.10
N LEU A 102 5.20 6.54 -9.03
CA LEU A 102 5.81 7.85 -8.79
C LEU A 102 7.04 8.06 -9.68
N GLU A 103 7.30 9.31 -10.02
CA GLU A 103 8.45 9.72 -10.82
C GLU A 103 9.33 10.70 -10.05
N LEU A 104 10.64 10.39 -9.96
CA LEU A 104 11.63 11.33 -9.43
C LEU A 104 11.61 12.59 -10.28
N THR A 105 11.38 13.74 -9.64
CA THR A 105 11.22 15.01 -10.33
C THR A 105 12.22 16.03 -9.81
N PRO A 106 13.02 16.68 -10.68
CA PRO A 106 13.92 17.74 -10.27
C PRO A 106 13.18 18.86 -9.55
N LYS A 107 13.68 19.29 -8.39
CA LYS A 107 13.01 20.32 -7.57
C LYS A 107 12.83 21.65 -8.29
N GLN A 108 13.69 21.96 -9.24
CA GLN A 108 13.62 23.17 -10.07
C GLN A 108 12.31 23.24 -10.89
N LYS A 109 11.78 22.08 -11.30
CA LYS A 109 10.49 21.98 -11.99
C LYS A 109 9.29 22.17 -11.04
N LEU A 110 9.52 22.10 -9.73
CA LEU A 110 8.49 22.16 -8.69
C LEU A 110 8.51 23.49 -7.93
N SER A 111 9.32 24.46 -8.33
CA SER A 111 9.52 25.72 -7.60
C SER A 111 8.24 26.51 -7.35
N ASN A 112 7.27 26.44 -8.27
CA ASN A 112 5.97 27.12 -8.15
C ASN A 112 4.90 26.29 -7.40
N GLU A 113 5.17 25.01 -7.14
CA GLU A 113 4.25 24.07 -6.49
C GLU A 113 4.61 23.78 -5.04
N LEU A 114 5.85 24.06 -4.64
CA LEU A 114 6.38 23.80 -3.29
C LEU A 114 6.39 25.06 -2.45
N GLU A 115 6.07 24.90 -1.16
CA GLU A 115 6.32 25.96 -0.18
C GLU A 115 7.82 26.28 -0.08
N LYS A 116 8.16 27.53 0.17
CA LYS A 116 9.53 28.02 0.22
C LYS A 116 10.43 27.22 1.17
N ASN A 117 9.94 26.91 2.37
CA ASN A 117 10.70 26.13 3.35
C ASN A 117 10.96 24.70 2.84
N THR A 118 9.96 24.03 2.30
CA THR A 118 10.08 22.69 1.73
C THR A 118 11.08 22.66 0.57
N TYR A 119 10.99 23.62 -0.32
CA TYR A 119 11.95 23.78 -1.43
C TYR A 119 13.39 24.00 -0.92
N THR A 120 13.57 24.78 0.15
CA THR A 120 14.89 25.08 0.69
C THR A 120 15.53 23.90 1.40
N TYR A 121 14.76 23.15 2.20
CA TYR A 121 15.31 22.12 3.09
C TYR A 121 15.43 20.73 2.46
N TYR A 122 14.65 20.43 1.41
CA TYR A 122 14.65 19.10 0.80
C TYR A 122 15.14 19.13 -0.65
N ASP A 123 15.78 18.04 -1.09
CA ASP A 123 16.42 17.97 -2.40
C ASP A 123 15.78 16.94 -3.32
N LYS A 124 15.14 15.89 -2.75
CA LYS A 124 14.53 14.83 -3.52
C LYS A 124 13.00 14.87 -3.42
N PHE A 125 12.36 14.90 -4.58
CA PHE A 125 10.92 14.93 -4.73
C PHE A 125 10.46 13.91 -5.77
N TRP A 126 9.32 13.30 -5.48
CA TRP A 126 8.63 12.43 -6.42
C TRP A 126 7.26 12.99 -6.71
N LYS A 127 6.88 13.03 -7.96
CA LYS A 127 5.58 13.54 -8.39
C LYS A 127 4.76 12.42 -9.03
N CYS A 128 3.48 12.38 -8.73
CA CYS A 128 2.55 11.52 -9.43
C CYS A 128 2.20 12.14 -10.80
N PRO A 129 2.49 11.47 -11.92
CA PRO A 129 2.19 12.04 -13.25
C PRO A 129 0.70 12.11 -13.53
N ARG A 130 -0.13 11.36 -12.79
CA ARG A 130 -1.59 11.33 -12.98
C ARG A 130 -2.33 12.36 -12.13
N CYS A 131 -2.14 12.36 -10.81
CA CYS A 131 -2.88 13.25 -9.92
C CYS A 131 -2.10 14.51 -9.49
N GLY A 132 -0.82 14.61 -9.86
CA GLY A 132 0.02 15.77 -9.58
C GLY A 132 0.55 15.88 -8.15
N GLN A 133 0.16 14.96 -7.25
CA GLN A 133 0.62 14.98 -5.86
C GLN A 133 2.15 14.83 -5.77
N ILE A 134 2.77 15.65 -4.94
CA ILE A 134 4.22 15.66 -4.71
C ILE A 134 4.53 15.00 -3.38
N TYR A 135 5.59 14.20 -3.33
CA TYR A 135 6.06 13.46 -2.16
C TYR A 135 7.53 13.72 -1.89
N TRP A 136 7.90 13.80 -0.63
CA TRP A 136 9.28 13.89 -0.16
C TRP A 136 9.41 13.24 1.23
N GLN A 137 10.62 12.95 1.65
CA GLN A 137 10.91 12.36 2.96
C GLN A 137 11.04 13.46 4.02
N GLY A 138 9.91 14.07 4.38
CA GLY A 138 9.83 15.17 5.34
C GLY A 138 9.57 14.74 6.77
N ALA A 139 8.99 15.63 7.58
CA ALA A 139 8.74 15.42 9.01
C ALA A 139 7.89 14.18 9.32
N HIS A 140 6.93 13.84 8.46
CA HIS A 140 6.08 12.65 8.62
C HIS A 140 6.81 11.32 8.38
N TRP A 141 8.01 11.35 7.79
CA TRP A 141 8.77 10.14 7.48
C TRP A 141 9.14 9.33 8.71
N LYS A 142 9.40 10.00 9.84
CA LYS A 142 9.67 9.33 11.12
C LYS A 142 8.50 8.45 11.56
N GLN A 143 7.28 8.94 11.45
CA GLN A 143 6.08 8.18 11.81
C GLN A 143 5.85 6.99 10.86
N ILE A 144 6.09 7.20 9.57
CA ILE A 144 6.04 6.14 8.55
C ILE A 144 7.04 5.04 8.91
N SER A 145 8.29 5.41 9.18
CA SER A 145 9.35 4.46 9.58
C SER A 145 9.01 3.71 10.86
N ASN A 146 8.43 4.36 11.86
CA ASN A 146 8.01 3.72 13.11
C ASN A 146 6.96 2.63 12.85
N THR A 147 5.95 2.90 12.04
CA THR A 147 4.91 1.91 11.71
C THR A 147 5.50 0.71 10.96
N LEU A 148 6.42 0.94 10.03
CA LEU A 148 7.10 -0.15 9.31
C LEU A 148 8.00 -0.97 10.24
N ASN A 149 8.72 -0.34 11.16
CA ASN A 149 9.54 -1.04 12.15
C ASN A 149 8.69 -1.88 13.10
N GLU A 150 7.53 -1.39 13.53
CA GLU A 150 6.57 -2.18 14.31
C GLU A 150 6.08 -3.40 13.51
N ALA A 151 5.73 -3.22 12.25
CA ALA A 151 5.31 -4.31 11.38
C ALA A 151 6.43 -5.35 11.19
N GLN A 152 7.66 -4.89 11.00
CA GLN A 152 8.84 -5.77 10.89
C GLN A 152 9.06 -6.59 12.16
N THR A 153 8.99 -5.97 13.34
CA THR A 153 9.10 -6.65 14.64
C THR A 153 8.02 -7.73 14.80
N LYS A 154 6.78 -7.41 14.44
CA LYS A 154 5.66 -8.38 14.50
C LYS A 154 5.86 -9.56 13.54
N LEU A 155 6.41 -9.30 12.36
CA LEU A 155 6.73 -10.33 11.37
C LEU A 155 7.83 -11.28 11.89
N GLU A 156 8.86 -10.76 12.54
CA GLU A 156 9.97 -11.55 13.09
C GLU A 156 9.53 -12.38 14.31
N ASN A 157 8.70 -11.83 15.18
CA ASN A 157 8.18 -12.55 16.35
C ASN A 157 7.28 -13.73 15.93
N LYS A 158 6.46 -13.58 14.91
CA LYS A 158 5.66 -14.69 14.36
C LYS A 158 6.52 -15.82 13.76
N LYS A 159 7.68 -15.51 13.21
CA LYS A 159 8.62 -16.54 12.73
C LYS A 159 9.25 -17.37 13.86
N LYS A 160 9.44 -16.77 15.06
CA LYS A 160 10.03 -17.47 16.23
C LYS A 160 9.06 -18.43 16.93
N ILE A 161 7.75 -18.23 16.76
CA ILE A 161 6.72 -19.08 17.40
C ILE A 161 6.42 -20.33 16.55
N GLU A 162 6.75 -20.32 15.26
CA GLU A 162 6.50 -21.43 14.33
C GLU A 162 7.68 -22.44 14.23
N ILE A 163 8.74 -22.30 15.07
CA ILE A 163 9.84 -23.23 15.27
C ILE A 163 9.64 -24.01 16.57
#